data_4172dfad6758a5e48aeee1d88160b898
#
_entry.id   4172dfad6758a5e48aeee1d88160b898
#
_cell.length_a   1.000
_cell.length_b   1.000
_cell.length_c   1.000
_cell.angle_alpha   90.00
_cell.angle_beta   90.00
_cell.angle_gamma   90.00
#
_symmetry.space_group_name_H-M   'P 1'
#
loop_
_entity.id
_entity.type
_entity.pdbx_description
1 polymer ?
#
loop_
_entity_poly.entity_id
_entity_poly.type
_entity_poly.pdbx_seq_one_letter_code
_entity_poly.pdbx_strand_id
1 'polypeptide(L)'
;MPTLLRQQALLLCGGQINHANLPIGTNRSNAMIPVNGKPVIGWILDQLLERGLTEVTVVLRVENTRLRDFVEWAYRGRLQVHFAFVDQGGTILHSLISGLNAIESTDRLHLILGDTLVRDVDVFSDEDYVYTGPYDVPENWCVVNTEGGLVADYFDKKAEVPDGLQALVGYYHFTDFADLKTIAISAVKENRRELSAVLSAYGERHPIRAREVRDWLDFGHINHFLEAKRKLLQTRFFNSLTIDSTRGTIEKRSEKNDKLFDELNWYHQLPASLQVLAPRILEESDTEEGKVRIVQEYYGYPNLAELFVFGDLDEEIWHTTLHALFRVADMFRAAKGPVAAEHVVAMYGDKTWQRLDTLRQNDDWAKLLEQDALTINGAVYKNVSSLRPEIEEQIQRLAANAQGAVLHGDYCFSNILYDVTSQIVRVIDPRGSFGVPGIYGDHRYDLAKLRHSICGKYDFLIAGLFVLAEKGSSEFDYTIFSNDTSERLGQYFDQELVAYGADLFEIRFIEALLFISMVPYHDGHPERQKVMYLQGVKFLNESLLLKG
;
A
#
# COMPACT_ATOMS: atom_id res chain seq x y z
N MET A 1 30.63 29.83 1.51
CA MET A 1 29.33 29.17 1.54
C MET A 1 29.19 28.60 2.93
N PRO A 2 28.11 28.80 3.66
CA PRO A 2 27.92 28.08 4.91
C PRO A 2 27.97 26.59 4.59
N THR A 3 28.77 25.84 5.33
CA THR A 3 28.86 24.39 5.24
C THR A 3 27.43 23.87 5.52
N LEU A 4 26.82 23.23 4.56
CA LEU A 4 25.53 22.56 4.78
C LEU A 4 25.73 21.54 5.89
N LEU A 5 25.02 21.68 7.00
CA LEU A 5 25.06 20.74 8.12
C LEU A 5 24.57 19.37 7.64
N ARG A 6 25.36 18.32 7.92
CA ARG A 6 24.99 16.96 7.61
C ARG A 6 23.89 16.50 8.58
N GLN A 7 22.77 16.07 8.03
CA GLN A 7 21.61 15.60 8.79
C GLN A 7 21.31 14.17 8.40
N GLN A 8 21.03 13.33 9.38
CA GLN A 8 20.66 11.93 9.18
C GLN A 8 19.45 11.54 10.01
N ALA A 9 18.61 10.64 9.48
CA ALA A 9 17.57 9.99 10.25
C ALA A 9 18.03 8.59 10.67
N LEU A 10 17.73 8.22 11.91
CA LEU A 10 17.91 6.89 12.48
C LEU A 10 16.54 6.33 12.88
N LEU A 11 16.08 5.29 12.16
CA LEU A 11 14.81 4.65 12.40
C LEU A 11 15.01 3.36 13.19
N LEU A 12 14.38 3.24 14.36
CA LEU A 12 14.42 2.02 15.17
C LEU A 12 13.21 1.13 14.85
N CYS A 13 13.41 0.16 13.96
CA CYS A 13 12.36 -0.74 13.46
C CYS A 13 12.50 -2.18 14.02
N GLY A 14 13.23 -2.37 15.13
CA GLY A 14 13.39 -3.69 15.79
C GLY A 14 12.19 -4.13 16.63
N GLY A 15 11.18 -3.27 16.85
CA GLY A 15 9.93 -3.60 17.55
C GLY A 15 9.15 -4.66 16.78
N GLN A 16 8.55 -5.62 17.52
CA GLN A 16 7.73 -6.68 16.94
C GLN A 16 6.26 -6.51 17.34
N ILE A 17 5.37 -6.92 16.44
CA ILE A 17 3.94 -6.91 16.68
C ILE A 17 3.59 -8.04 17.63
N ASN A 18 2.99 -7.69 18.77
CA ASN A 18 2.51 -8.64 19.77
C ASN A 18 0.97 -8.75 19.81
N HIS A 19 0.27 -8.17 18.82
CA HIS A 19 -1.19 -8.12 18.85
C HIS A 19 -1.80 -9.17 17.91
N ALA A 20 -2.36 -10.24 18.50
CA ALA A 20 -3.10 -11.29 17.79
C ALA A 20 -4.30 -10.77 16.95
N ASN A 21 -4.71 -9.53 17.16
CA ASN A 21 -5.86 -8.91 16.49
C ASN A 21 -5.50 -8.06 15.26
N LEU A 22 -4.22 -7.91 14.94
CA LEU A 22 -3.82 -7.24 13.70
C LEU A 22 -3.78 -8.27 12.56
N PRO A 23 -4.29 -7.92 11.36
CA PRO A 23 -4.36 -8.84 10.22
C PRO A 23 -3.00 -8.99 9.52
N ILE A 24 -1.97 -9.30 10.28
CA ILE A 24 -0.59 -9.46 9.82
C ILE A 24 0.08 -10.57 10.63
N GLY A 25 1.06 -11.24 10.02
CA GLY A 25 1.78 -12.34 10.66
C GLY A 25 2.41 -11.90 11.99
N THR A 26 2.37 -12.77 12.99
CA THR A 26 3.08 -12.61 14.25
C THR A 26 4.59 -12.59 14.02
N ASN A 27 5.35 -11.90 14.88
CA ASN A 27 6.81 -11.71 14.76
C ASN A 27 7.29 -10.78 13.65
N ARG A 28 6.46 -9.82 13.23
CA ARG A 28 6.81 -8.78 12.25
C ARG A 28 7.17 -7.46 12.93
N SER A 29 7.97 -6.67 12.24
CA SER A 29 8.23 -5.30 12.67
C SER A 29 6.95 -4.46 12.59
N ASN A 30 6.68 -3.67 13.65
CA ASN A 30 5.60 -2.67 13.66
C ASN A 30 5.67 -1.73 12.44
N ALA A 31 6.89 -1.45 11.97
CA ALA A 31 7.13 -0.60 10.80
C ALA A 31 6.55 -1.16 9.48
N MET A 32 6.26 -2.47 9.42
CA MET A 32 5.65 -3.12 8.25
C MET A 32 4.14 -3.25 8.30
N ILE A 33 3.47 -2.74 9.33
CA ILE A 33 2.00 -2.73 9.38
C ILE A 33 1.46 -1.98 8.16
N PRO A 34 0.60 -2.61 7.34
CA PRO A 34 0.02 -1.95 6.17
C PRO A 34 -1.07 -0.96 6.58
N VAL A 35 -0.96 0.25 6.04
CA VAL A 35 -1.93 1.33 6.29
C VAL A 35 -2.18 2.09 5.00
N ASN A 36 -3.41 1.97 4.48
CA ASN A 36 -3.85 2.71 3.29
C ASN A 36 -2.90 2.59 2.08
N GLY A 37 -2.51 1.36 1.77
CA GLY A 37 -1.77 1.00 0.57
C GLY A 37 -0.25 1.07 0.67
N LYS A 38 0.33 1.33 1.85
CA LYS A 38 1.78 1.21 2.11
C LYS A 38 2.06 0.88 3.58
N PRO A 39 3.23 0.31 3.93
CA PRO A 39 3.57 0.08 5.33
C PRO A 39 3.89 1.39 6.06
N VAL A 40 3.80 1.37 7.40
CA VAL A 40 4.09 2.54 8.26
C VAL A 40 5.43 3.18 7.93
N ILE A 41 6.49 2.37 7.75
CA ILE A 41 7.82 2.88 7.37
C ILE A 41 7.77 3.66 6.05
N GLY A 42 6.92 3.26 5.11
CA GLY A 42 6.75 3.98 3.85
C GLY A 42 6.21 5.40 4.05
N TRP A 43 5.29 5.58 4.99
CA TRP A 43 4.78 6.91 5.37
C TRP A 43 5.86 7.76 6.04
N ILE A 44 6.66 7.16 6.92
CA ILE A 44 7.77 7.85 7.60
C ILE A 44 8.83 8.29 6.58
N LEU A 45 9.26 7.39 5.68
CA LEU A 45 10.30 7.69 4.70
C LEU A 45 9.85 8.73 3.66
N ASP A 46 8.61 8.69 3.21
CA ASP A 46 8.07 9.71 2.30
C ASP A 46 8.09 11.09 2.95
N GLN A 47 7.70 11.18 4.23
CA GLN A 47 7.75 12.44 4.96
C GLN A 47 9.18 12.95 5.15
N LEU A 48 10.15 12.08 5.44
CA LEU A 48 11.55 12.48 5.54
C LEU A 48 12.07 13.05 4.21
N LEU A 49 11.70 12.42 3.08
CA LEU A 49 12.00 12.91 1.74
C LEU A 49 11.40 14.30 1.48
N GLU A 50 10.13 14.49 1.82
CA GLU A 50 9.43 15.78 1.68
C GLU A 50 10.11 16.89 2.49
N ARG A 51 10.78 16.53 3.59
CA ARG A 51 11.56 17.45 4.45
C ARG A 51 13.02 17.59 4.04
N GLY A 52 13.46 16.92 2.96
CA GLY A 52 14.82 16.98 2.46
C GLY A 52 15.84 16.12 3.22
N LEU A 53 15.38 15.22 4.10
CA LEU A 53 16.23 14.22 4.76
C LEU A 53 16.39 13.02 3.83
N THR A 54 17.54 12.91 3.19
CA THR A 54 17.81 11.88 2.16
C THR A 54 18.76 10.78 2.63
N GLU A 55 19.39 10.93 3.79
CA GLU A 55 20.30 9.93 4.39
C GLU A 55 19.64 9.31 5.61
N VAL A 56 19.42 7.98 5.56
CA VAL A 56 18.63 7.25 6.56
C VAL A 56 19.35 5.97 6.98
N THR A 57 19.47 5.74 8.28
CA THR A 57 19.88 4.44 8.84
C THR A 57 18.65 3.73 9.43
N VAL A 58 18.36 2.52 8.95
CA VAL A 58 17.25 1.71 9.42
C VAL A 58 17.78 0.55 10.26
N VAL A 59 17.39 0.49 11.52
CA VAL A 59 17.73 -0.60 12.43
C VAL A 59 16.61 -1.63 12.44
N LEU A 60 16.93 -2.86 12.10
CA LEU A 60 15.97 -3.95 12.01
C LEU A 60 16.55 -5.25 12.57
N ARG A 61 15.70 -6.23 12.82
CA ARG A 61 16.16 -7.57 13.16
C ARG A 61 16.61 -8.32 11.91
N VAL A 62 17.57 -9.22 12.04
CA VAL A 62 18.12 -10.00 10.91
C VAL A 62 17.04 -10.76 10.14
N GLU A 63 16.01 -11.25 10.83
CA GLU A 63 14.88 -11.99 10.26
C GLU A 63 13.88 -11.09 9.51
N ASN A 64 13.92 -9.77 9.69
CA ASN A 64 13.00 -8.84 9.04
C ASN A 64 13.42 -8.50 7.60
N THR A 65 13.66 -9.51 6.78
CA THR A 65 14.11 -9.36 5.39
C THR A 65 13.15 -8.54 4.53
N ARG A 66 11.84 -8.70 4.72
CA ARG A 66 10.82 -7.94 3.97
C ARG A 66 10.86 -6.45 4.21
N LEU A 67 11.14 -6.01 5.45
CA LEU A 67 11.32 -4.59 5.74
C LEU A 67 12.52 -4.05 4.99
N ARG A 68 13.66 -4.76 5.04
CA ARG A 68 14.85 -4.40 4.30
C ARG A 68 14.56 -4.30 2.81
N ASP A 69 13.99 -5.36 2.23
CA ASP A 69 13.72 -5.46 0.81
C ASP A 69 12.74 -4.36 0.34
N PHE A 70 11.68 -4.09 1.12
CA PHE A 70 10.77 -2.98 0.82
C PHE A 70 11.49 -1.63 0.78
N VAL A 71 12.30 -1.31 1.80
CA VAL A 71 13.01 -0.02 1.87
C VAL A 71 14.03 0.07 0.73
N GLU A 72 14.79 -1.00 0.49
CA GLU A 72 15.80 -1.04 -0.57
C GLU A 72 15.18 -0.84 -1.97
N TRP A 73 14.05 -1.48 -2.23
CA TRP A 73 13.44 -1.45 -3.56
C TRP A 73 12.57 -0.22 -3.79
N ALA A 74 11.67 0.11 -2.86
CA ALA A 74 10.74 1.22 -3.02
C ALA A 74 11.42 2.59 -2.95
N TYR A 75 12.57 2.70 -2.28
CA TYR A 75 13.29 3.96 -2.09
C TYR A 75 14.63 4.04 -2.84
N ARG A 76 14.91 3.06 -3.71
CA ARG A 76 16.11 3.02 -4.55
C ARG A 76 16.28 4.31 -5.36
N GLY A 77 17.47 4.93 -5.26
CA GLY A 77 17.77 6.18 -5.96
C GLY A 77 17.08 7.44 -5.41
N ARG A 78 16.20 7.29 -4.41
CA ARG A 78 15.51 8.40 -3.73
C ARG A 78 16.11 8.70 -2.36
N LEU A 79 16.55 7.66 -1.64
CA LEU A 79 17.20 7.73 -0.35
C LEU A 79 18.56 7.02 -0.39
N GLN A 80 19.51 7.54 0.37
CA GLN A 80 20.72 6.83 0.75
C GLN A 80 20.42 6.06 2.04
N VAL A 81 20.20 4.74 1.92
CA VAL A 81 19.79 3.89 3.04
C VAL A 81 20.96 3.05 3.53
N HIS A 82 21.18 3.06 4.84
CA HIS A 82 22.08 2.16 5.56
C HIS A 82 21.26 1.24 6.46
N PHE A 83 21.64 -0.03 6.54
CA PHE A 83 21.00 -0.98 7.43
C PHE A 83 21.91 -1.35 8.59
N ALA A 84 21.34 -1.33 9.79
CA ALA A 84 21.95 -1.85 11.00
C ALA A 84 21.07 -2.96 11.58
N PHE A 85 21.69 -3.95 12.24
CA PHE A 85 20.97 -5.12 12.69
C PHE A 85 21.04 -5.28 14.20
N VAL A 86 19.96 -5.78 14.78
CA VAL A 86 19.85 -6.13 16.19
C VAL A 86 19.42 -7.58 16.32
N ASP A 87 20.02 -8.30 17.30
CA ASP A 87 19.72 -9.70 17.56
C ASP A 87 18.34 -9.89 18.22
N GLN A 88 17.82 -11.12 18.16
CA GLN A 88 16.62 -11.51 18.91
C GLN A 88 16.83 -11.32 20.41
N GLY A 89 15.83 -10.68 21.06
CA GLY A 89 15.89 -10.35 22.48
C GLY A 89 16.62 -9.05 22.81
N GLY A 90 17.18 -8.35 21.80
CA GLY A 90 17.73 -7.02 21.99
C GLY A 90 16.68 -6.00 22.45
N THR A 91 17.09 -5.09 23.35
CA THR A 91 16.26 -3.98 23.83
C THR A 91 16.30 -2.80 22.86
N ILE A 92 15.51 -1.76 23.11
CA ILE A 92 15.56 -0.51 22.35
C ILE A 92 16.95 0.13 22.37
N LEU A 93 17.70 0.01 23.47
CA LEU A 93 19.07 0.51 23.57
C LEU A 93 20.06 -0.27 22.69
N HIS A 94 19.88 -1.58 22.54
CA HIS A 94 20.69 -2.35 21.60
C HIS A 94 20.43 -1.91 20.15
N SER A 95 19.17 -1.63 19.80
CA SER A 95 18.80 -1.07 18.52
C SER A 95 19.43 0.31 18.32
N LEU A 96 19.35 1.19 19.32
CA LEU A 96 19.97 2.51 19.27
C LEU A 96 21.49 2.43 19.03
N ILE A 97 22.21 1.63 19.81
CA ILE A 97 23.68 1.46 19.66
C ILE A 97 24.03 0.90 18.30
N SER A 98 23.29 -0.12 17.83
CA SER A 98 23.53 -0.70 16.49
C SER A 98 23.43 0.38 15.42
N GLY A 99 22.38 1.21 15.47
CA GLY A 99 22.19 2.33 14.55
C GLY A 99 23.27 3.41 14.67
N LEU A 100 23.60 3.85 15.90
CA LEU A 100 24.65 4.85 16.12
C LEU A 100 26.04 4.35 15.67
N ASN A 101 26.31 3.06 15.70
CA ASN A 101 27.56 2.48 15.21
C ASN A 101 27.62 2.41 13.67
N ALA A 102 26.49 2.32 13.00
CA ALA A 102 26.43 2.34 11.54
C ALA A 102 26.59 3.78 10.95
N ILE A 103 26.44 4.79 11.78
CA ILE A 103 26.63 6.21 11.42
C ILE A 103 28.07 6.61 11.78
N GLU A 104 28.84 7.10 10.79
CA GLU A 104 30.21 7.58 11.03
C GLU A 104 30.20 8.90 11.80
N SER A 105 29.46 9.89 11.30
CA SER A 105 29.27 11.21 11.91
C SER A 105 28.06 11.91 11.31
N THR A 106 27.43 12.76 12.09
CA THR A 106 26.38 13.68 11.64
C THR A 106 26.36 14.92 12.54
N ASP A 107 25.99 16.08 12.00
CA ASP A 107 25.83 17.30 12.77
C ASP A 107 24.48 17.34 13.48
N ARG A 108 23.47 16.67 12.90
CA ARG A 108 22.11 16.55 13.45
C ARG A 108 21.59 15.15 13.23
N LEU A 109 21.06 14.55 14.30
CA LEU A 109 20.44 13.22 14.27
C LEU A 109 18.96 13.33 14.57
N HIS A 110 18.13 12.78 13.68
CA HIS A 110 16.70 12.57 13.88
C HIS A 110 16.48 11.10 14.23
N LEU A 111 16.23 10.81 15.51
CA LEU A 111 15.92 9.46 16.01
C LEU A 111 14.41 9.27 16.00
N ILE A 112 13.92 8.22 15.35
CA ILE A 112 12.49 7.98 15.13
C ILE A 112 12.17 6.52 15.43
N LEU A 113 11.09 6.26 16.16
CA LEU A 113 10.57 4.91 16.33
C LEU A 113 9.81 4.47 15.06
N GLY A 114 9.97 3.21 14.66
CA GLY A 114 9.45 2.68 13.40
C GLY A 114 7.93 2.54 13.32
N ASP A 115 7.21 2.83 14.40
CA ASP A 115 5.76 2.79 14.52
C ASP A 115 5.14 4.16 14.81
N THR A 116 5.90 5.23 14.62
CA THR A 116 5.49 6.60 14.88
C THR A 116 5.62 7.48 13.64
N LEU A 117 4.57 8.22 13.29
CA LEU A 117 4.56 9.21 12.22
C LEU A 117 4.23 10.59 12.78
N VAL A 118 5.22 11.49 12.80
CA VAL A 118 5.07 12.91 13.21
C VAL A 118 5.14 13.78 11.97
N ARG A 119 4.05 14.47 11.59
CA ARG A 119 3.96 15.19 10.32
C ARG A 119 4.35 16.67 10.39
N ASP A 120 4.41 17.26 11.55
CA ASP A 120 4.79 18.66 11.79
C ASP A 120 6.25 18.82 12.26
N VAL A 121 7.15 17.96 11.76
CA VAL A 121 8.57 17.94 12.13
C VAL A 121 9.31 19.19 11.67
N ASP A 122 10.09 19.78 12.59
CA ASP A 122 11.08 20.81 12.29
C ASP A 122 12.48 20.19 12.13
N VAL A 123 12.91 20.00 10.90
CA VAL A 123 14.22 19.39 10.58
C VAL A 123 15.39 20.39 10.59
N PHE A 124 15.12 21.68 10.77
CA PHE A 124 16.13 22.74 10.71
C PHE A 124 16.47 23.36 12.07
N SER A 125 15.97 22.76 13.16
CA SER A 125 16.24 23.23 14.51
C SER A 125 17.73 23.13 14.89
N ASP A 126 18.23 24.12 15.61
CA ASP A 126 19.57 24.10 16.23
C ASP A 126 19.49 23.68 17.72
N GLU A 127 18.32 23.28 18.21
CA GLU A 127 18.09 22.84 19.60
C GLU A 127 17.90 21.33 19.67
N ASP A 128 18.33 20.71 20.77
CA ASP A 128 17.91 19.36 21.12
C ASP A 128 16.44 19.39 21.55
N TYR A 129 15.63 18.51 20.98
CA TYR A 129 14.22 18.46 21.33
C TYR A 129 13.62 17.06 21.22
N VAL A 130 12.51 16.87 21.89
CA VAL A 130 11.64 15.69 21.78
C VAL A 130 10.21 16.16 21.51
N TYR A 131 9.48 15.40 20.71
CA TYR A 131 8.04 15.64 20.59
C TYR A 131 7.28 14.93 21.71
N THR A 132 6.28 15.66 22.24
CA THR A 132 5.40 15.18 23.29
C THR A 132 3.94 15.30 22.84
N GLY A 133 3.08 14.43 23.37
CA GLY A 133 1.65 14.43 23.00
C GLY A 133 0.79 13.81 24.09
N PRO A 134 -0.55 13.82 23.89
CA PRO A 134 -1.48 13.21 24.82
C PRO A 134 -1.31 11.69 24.84
N TYR A 135 -1.67 11.05 25.94
CA TYR A 135 -1.66 9.61 26.12
C TYR A 135 -2.96 9.12 26.78
N ASP A 136 -3.22 7.82 26.66
CA ASP A 136 -4.39 7.16 27.27
C ASP A 136 -4.02 6.48 28.60
N VAL A 137 -3.17 5.47 28.56
CA VAL A 137 -2.78 4.62 29.69
C VAL A 137 -1.29 4.79 29.95
N PRO A 138 -0.88 5.37 31.13
CA PRO A 138 0.52 5.73 31.37
C PRO A 138 1.49 4.54 31.32
N GLU A 139 1.05 3.31 31.61
CA GLU A 139 1.87 2.10 31.54
C GLU A 139 2.36 1.76 30.12
N ASN A 140 1.74 2.33 29.11
CA ASN A 140 2.13 2.13 27.72
C ASN A 140 3.21 3.11 27.25
N TRP A 141 3.46 4.19 28.00
CA TRP A 141 4.25 5.33 27.57
C TRP A 141 5.43 5.66 28.48
N CYS A 142 6.43 6.33 27.93
CA CYS A 142 7.32 7.15 28.71
C CYS A 142 6.73 8.57 28.80
N VAL A 143 6.30 8.95 29.98
CA VAL A 143 5.67 10.24 30.25
C VAL A 143 6.70 11.19 30.84
N VAL A 144 6.65 12.47 30.53
CA VAL A 144 7.64 13.46 30.96
C VAL A 144 7.03 14.64 31.68
N ASN A 145 7.75 15.10 32.72
CA ASN A 145 7.54 16.39 33.36
C ASN A 145 8.41 17.45 32.66
N THR A 146 7.90 18.68 32.58
CA THR A 146 8.65 19.79 31.95
C THR A 146 8.72 20.98 32.88
N GLU A 147 9.91 21.60 32.94
CA GLU A 147 10.15 22.85 33.67
C GLU A 147 10.68 23.90 32.67
N GLY A 148 9.98 25.02 32.54
CA GLY A 148 10.38 26.07 31.59
C GLY A 148 10.39 25.63 30.12
N GLY A 149 9.65 24.58 29.77
CA GLY A 149 9.61 23.99 28.43
C GLY A 149 10.75 23.02 28.12
N LEU A 150 11.59 22.72 29.12
CA LEU A 150 12.63 21.68 29.05
C LEU A 150 12.16 20.43 29.77
N VAL A 151 12.58 19.25 29.30
CA VAL A 151 12.27 17.97 29.97
C VAL A 151 13.07 17.89 31.26
N ALA A 152 12.39 17.69 32.39
CA ALA A 152 12.98 17.58 33.71
C ALA A 152 13.01 16.14 34.24
N ASP A 153 11.88 15.42 34.17
CA ASP A 153 11.76 14.06 34.69
C ASP A 153 11.14 13.13 33.70
N TYR A 154 11.48 11.83 33.80
CA TYR A 154 10.98 10.75 32.98
C TYR A 154 10.28 9.69 33.83
N PHE A 155 9.04 9.35 33.48
CA PHE A 155 8.21 8.31 34.12
C PHE A 155 7.95 7.20 33.07
N ASP A 156 8.84 6.21 33.00
CA ASP A 156 8.79 5.18 32.00
C ASP A 156 7.86 4.04 32.45
N LYS A 157 6.74 3.86 31.72
CA LYS A 157 5.75 2.79 31.92
C LYS A 157 5.31 2.65 33.39
N LYS A 158 5.01 3.75 34.04
CA LYS A 158 4.52 3.78 35.43
C LYS A 158 2.99 3.80 35.45
N ALA A 159 2.40 2.97 36.37
CA ALA A 159 0.96 2.93 36.54
C ALA A 159 0.40 4.24 37.14
N GLU A 160 1.18 4.88 38.00
CA GLU A 160 0.81 6.14 38.63
C GLU A 160 1.82 7.22 38.22
N VAL A 161 1.32 8.29 37.63
CA VAL A 161 2.09 9.48 37.24
C VAL A 161 1.35 10.74 37.68
N PRO A 162 2.04 11.87 37.94
CA PRO A 162 1.38 13.15 38.19
C PRO A 162 0.45 13.59 37.08
N ASP A 163 -0.58 14.36 37.39
CA ASP A 163 -1.47 14.93 36.38
C ASP A 163 -0.77 15.98 35.50
N GLY A 164 -1.25 16.16 34.29
CA GLY A 164 -0.79 17.21 33.38
C GLY A 164 0.52 16.91 32.66
N LEU A 165 1.04 15.69 32.74
CA LEU A 165 2.20 15.25 31.98
C LEU A 165 1.84 14.88 30.51
N GLN A 166 2.86 14.77 29.67
CA GLN A 166 2.73 14.37 28.28
C GLN A 166 3.63 13.18 27.97
N ALA A 167 3.21 12.32 27.03
CA ALA A 167 4.01 11.19 26.58
C ALA A 167 5.03 11.60 25.52
N LEU A 168 6.19 10.94 25.52
CA LEU A 168 7.12 10.98 24.39
C LEU A 168 6.52 10.23 23.21
N VAL A 169 6.43 10.90 22.05
CA VAL A 169 5.76 10.32 20.87
C VAL A 169 6.67 9.49 19.97
N GLY A 170 7.96 9.35 20.32
CA GLY A 170 8.90 8.52 19.56
C GLY A 170 9.68 9.25 18.47
N TYR A 171 9.72 10.58 18.50
CA TYR A 171 10.59 11.40 17.64
C TYR A 171 11.47 12.31 18.49
N TYR A 172 12.81 12.24 18.25
CA TYR A 172 13.83 12.92 19.02
C TYR A 172 14.85 13.56 18.07
N HIS A 173 15.36 14.72 18.43
CA HIS A 173 16.38 15.43 17.66
C HIS A 173 17.58 15.77 18.54
N PHE A 174 18.77 15.47 18.05
CA PHE A 174 20.02 15.65 18.77
C PHE A 174 21.03 16.41 17.94
N THR A 175 21.74 17.37 18.56
CA THR A 175 22.77 18.20 17.96
C THR A 175 24.19 17.75 18.29
N ASP A 176 24.38 16.94 19.35
CA ASP A 176 25.66 16.31 19.69
C ASP A 176 25.60 14.77 19.55
N PHE A 177 25.88 14.31 18.33
CA PHE A 177 25.91 12.88 18.00
C PHE A 177 26.97 12.11 18.81
N ALA A 178 28.16 12.71 19.04
CA ALA A 178 29.28 12.02 19.70
C ALA A 178 29.00 11.77 21.18
N ASP A 179 28.42 12.77 21.87
CA ASP A 179 28.05 12.61 23.28
C ASP A 179 26.85 11.67 23.44
N LEU A 180 25.84 11.77 22.58
CA LEU A 180 24.71 10.81 22.57
C LEU A 180 25.21 9.36 22.43
N LYS A 181 26.13 9.10 21.49
CA LYS A 181 26.70 7.75 21.28
C LYS A 181 27.46 7.25 22.52
N THR A 182 28.23 8.12 23.14
CA THR A 182 28.99 7.80 24.36
C THR A 182 28.07 7.44 25.52
N ILE A 183 27.02 8.25 25.73
CA ILE A 183 26.01 8.03 26.77
C ILE A 183 25.23 6.73 26.53
N ALA A 184 24.80 6.48 25.30
CA ALA A 184 24.08 5.24 24.95
C ALA A 184 24.92 3.99 25.24
N ILE A 185 26.21 3.99 24.89
CA ILE A 185 27.14 2.89 25.21
C ILE A 185 27.29 2.72 26.73
N SER A 186 27.38 3.79 27.49
CA SER A 186 27.47 3.72 28.96
C SER A 186 26.20 3.13 29.57
N ALA A 187 25.04 3.57 29.12
CA ALA A 187 23.76 3.09 29.62
C ALA A 187 23.60 1.55 29.44
N VAL A 188 24.03 0.99 28.31
CA VAL A 188 24.00 -0.47 28.10
C VAL A 188 24.98 -1.20 29.00
N LYS A 189 26.19 -0.67 29.22
CA LYS A 189 27.17 -1.24 30.17
C LYS A 189 26.62 -1.25 31.60
N GLU A 190 25.79 -0.30 31.95
CA GLU A 190 25.08 -0.22 33.25
C GLU A 190 23.82 -1.09 33.29
N ASN A 191 23.59 -1.93 32.27
CA ASN A 191 22.42 -2.80 32.13
C ASN A 191 21.08 -2.05 32.11
N ARG A 192 21.05 -0.79 31.64
CA ARG A 192 19.83 -0.04 31.34
C ARG A 192 19.17 -0.63 30.10
N ARG A 193 17.85 -0.52 30.02
CA ARG A 193 17.07 -1.11 28.93
C ARG A 193 16.21 -0.11 28.17
N GLU A 194 15.82 0.99 28.78
CA GLU A 194 14.87 1.96 28.27
C GLU A 194 15.57 3.21 27.71
N LEU A 195 14.99 3.81 26.68
CA LEU A 195 15.53 5.00 26.03
C LEU A 195 15.57 6.22 26.99
N SER A 196 14.61 6.30 27.91
CA SER A 196 14.55 7.34 28.95
C SER A 196 15.83 7.49 29.76
N ALA A 197 16.57 6.39 30.00
CA ALA A 197 17.84 6.44 30.70
C ALA A 197 18.93 7.20 29.89
N VAL A 198 18.93 7.04 28.57
CA VAL A 198 19.84 7.79 27.67
C VAL A 198 19.42 9.25 27.58
N LEU A 199 18.13 9.51 27.44
CA LEU A 199 17.58 10.86 27.35
C LEU A 199 17.86 11.66 28.63
N SER A 200 17.67 11.07 29.79
CA SER A 200 17.95 11.68 31.09
C SER A 200 19.43 12.05 31.22
N ALA A 201 20.33 11.11 30.96
CA ALA A 201 21.78 11.34 31.07
C ALA A 201 22.30 12.35 30.00
N TYR A 202 21.69 12.38 28.81
CA TYR A 202 22.00 13.37 27.78
C TYR A 202 21.47 14.75 28.19
N GLY A 203 20.25 14.82 28.72
CA GLY A 203 19.61 16.05 29.19
C GLY A 203 20.36 16.78 30.33
N GLU A 204 21.14 16.05 31.14
CA GLU A 204 22.01 16.65 32.19
C GLU A 204 23.11 17.56 31.57
N ARG A 205 23.49 17.32 30.32
CA ARG A 205 24.55 18.08 29.62
C ARG A 205 23.99 18.97 28.52
N HIS A 206 22.94 18.54 27.86
CA HIS A 206 22.30 19.17 26.72
C HIS A 206 20.81 19.35 27.03
N PRO A 207 20.34 20.55 27.36
CA PRO A 207 18.94 20.78 27.68
C PRO A 207 18.02 20.36 26.53
N ILE A 208 17.10 19.43 26.80
CA ILE A 208 16.18 18.89 25.80
C ILE A 208 14.84 19.64 25.90
N ARG A 209 14.44 20.32 24.82
CA ARG A 209 13.15 21.01 24.74
C ARG A 209 12.01 20.01 24.48
N ALA A 210 10.94 20.10 25.26
CA ALA A 210 9.68 19.42 24.96
C ALA A 210 8.88 20.27 23.96
N ARG A 211 8.48 19.67 22.84
CA ARG A 211 7.66 20.31 21.81
C ARG A 211 6.37 19.53 21.68
N GLU A 212 5.25 20.16 21.92
CA GLU A 212 3.96 19.53 21.72
C GLU A 212 3.71 19.29 20.25
N VAL A 213 3.40 18.04 19.91
CA VAL A 213 3.09 17.62 18.53
C VAL A 213 1.65 18.00 18.19
N ARG A 214 1.43 18.51 16.96
CA ARG A 214 0.09 18.87 16.46
C ARG A 214 -0.51 17.80 15.57
N ASP A 215 0.32 17.07 14.83
CA ASP A 215 -0.08 16.04 13.89
C ASP A 215 0.80 14.80 14.04
N TRP A 216 0.31 13.90 14.87
CA TRP A 216 0.98 12.66 15.22
C TRP A 216 0.05 11.46 15.09
N LEU A 217 0.60 10.36 14.60
CA LEU A 217 -0.07 9.08 14.44
C LEU A 217 0.79 7.98 15.07
N ASP A 218 0.21 7.22 15.99
CA ASP A 218 0.82 6.06 16.63
C ASP A 218 0.24 4.76 16.02
N PHE A 219 1.13 3.85 15.64
CA PHE A 219 0.79 2.54 15.08
C PHE A 219 1.23 1.38 15.98
N GLY A 220 1.87 1.68 17.11
CA GLY A 220 2.33 0.69 18.08
C GLY A 220 1.21 0.13 18.97
N HIS A 221 0.11 0.87 19.13
CA HIS A 221 -1.02 0.50 19.99
C HIS A 221 -2.29 0.31 19.16
N ILE A 222 -3.02 -0.79 19.37
CA ILE A 222 -4.18 -1.17 18.53
C ILE A 222 -5.27 -0.10 18.46
N ASN A 223 -5.59 0.57 19.57
CA ASN A 223 -6.60 1.63 19.61
C ASN A 223 -6.18 2.83 18.75
N HIS A 224 -4.93 3.25 18.87
CA HIS A 224 -4.36 4.36 18.12
C HIS A 224 -4.17 4.00 16.64
N PHE A 225 -3.82 2.75 16.34
CA PHE A 225 -3.72 2.25 14.97
C PHE A 225 -4.99 2.47 14.16
N LEU A 226 -6.15 2.11 14.73
CA LEU A 226 -7.43 2.29 14.04
C LEU A 226 -7.76 3.77 13.79
N GLU A 227 -7.42 4.64 14.74
CA GLU A 227 -7.58 6.09 14.59
C GLU A 227 -6.60 6.65 13.54
N ALA A 228 -5.34 6.26 13.62
CA ALA A 228 -4.30 6.66 12.67
C ALA A 228 -4.66 6.25 11.23
N LYS A 229 -5.14 5.01 11.04
CA LYS A 229 -5.63 4.52 9.75
C LYS A 229 -6.72 5.41 9.16
N ARG A 230 -7.71 5.82 9.97
CA ARG A 230 -8.80 6.72 9.54
C ARG A 230 -8.28 8.11 9.18
N LYS A 231 -7.42 8.70 10.01
CA LYS A 231 -6.83 10.03 9.75
C LYS A 231 -6.00 10.04 8.47
N LEU A 232 -5.21 9.00 8.21
CA LEU A 232 -4.44 8.89 6.96
C LEU A 232 -5.33 8.72 5.73
N LEU A 233 -6.42 7.97 5.83
CA LEU A 233 -7.36 7.80 4.73
C LEU A 233 -8.01 9.13 4.35
N GLN A 234 -8.48 9.90 5.34
CA GLN A 234 -9.06 11.23 5.13
C GLN A 234 -8.08 12.19 4.47
N THR A 235 -6.81 12.18 4.88
CA THR A 235 -5.80 13.09 4.33
C THR A 235 -5.49 12.79 2.85
N ARG A 236 -5.47 11.51 2.46
CA ARG A 236 -5.16 11.10 1.08
C ARG A 236 -6.24 11.49 0.08
N PHE A 237 -7.49 11.54 0.54
CA PHE A 237 -8.68 11.80 -0.30
C PHE A 237 -9.41 13.06 0.13
N PHE A 238 -8.69 14.08 0.55
CA PHE A 238 -9.18 15.29 1.22
C PHE A 238 -10.43 15.93 0.60
N ASN A 239 -10.64 15.80 -0.71
CA ASN A 239 -11.78 16.39 -1.42
C ASN A 239 -12.90 15.38 -1.75
N SER A 240 -12.75 14.08 -1.43
CA SER A 240 -13.71 13.07 -1.90
C SER A 240 -14.16 12.05 -0.85
N LEU A 241 -13.44 11.88 0.27
CA LEU A 241 -13.76 10.91 1.31
C LEU A 241 -13.75 11.53 2.71
N THR A 242 -14.81 11.27 3.49
CA THR A 242 -14.89 11.65 4.91
C THR A 242 -15.38 10.46 5.73
N ILE A 243 -14.67 10.13 6.83
CA ILE A 243 -15.08 9.05 7.73
C ILE A 243 -15.63 9.64 9.02
N ASP A 244 -16.86 9.24 9.37
CA ASP A 244 -17.45 9.48 10.69
C ASP A 244 -17.25 8.23 11.56
N SER A 245 -16.28 8.31 12.47
CA SER A 245 -15.94 7.20 13.35
C SER A 245 -17.01 6.91 14.41
N THR A 246 -17.82 7.89 14.78
CA THR A 246 -18.90 7.74 15.75
C THR A 246 -20.06 6.95 15.14
N ARG A 247 -20.39 7.25 13.89
CA ARG A 247 -21.46 6.55 13.16
C ARG A 247 -20.96 5.28 12.45
N GLY A 248 -19.64 5.08 12.31
CA GLY A 248 -19.07 3.99 11.51
C GLY A 248 -19.40 4.11 10.03
N THR A 249 -19.35 5.31 9.48
CA THR A 249 -19.74 5.60 8.10
C THR A 249 -18.62 6.26 7.32
N ILE A 250 -18.64 6.08 6.00
CA ILE A 250 -17.78 6.77 5.05
C ILE A 250 -18.65 7.52 4.03
N GLU A 251 -18.32 8.78 3.82
CA GLU A 251 -18.94 9.62 2.82
C GLU A 251 -18.02 9.76 1.61
N LYS A 252 -18.58 9.56 0.42
CA LYS A 252 -17.94 9.78 -0.87
C LYS A 252 -18.62 10.93 -1.57
N ARG A 253 -17.82 11.85 -2.16
CA ARG A 253 -18.29 12.93 -3.03
C ARG A 253 -17.51 12.93 -4.34
N SER A 254 -18.15 13.19 -5.45
CA SER A 254 -17.48 13.32 -6.74
C SER A 254 -18.02 14.53 -7.51
N GLU A 255 -17.08 15.26 -8.11
CA GLU A 255 -17.39 16.31 -9.09
C GLU A 255 -17.56 15.73 -10.51
N LYS A 256 -17.09 14.49 -10.75
CA LYS A 256 -17.28 13.75 -12.01
C LYS A 256 -18.40 12.73 -11.81
N ASN A 257 -19.61 13.12 -12.10
CA ASN A 257 -20.85 12.44 -11.74
C ASN A 257 -20.98 10.99 -12.22
N ASP A 258 -20.51 10.67 -13.43
CA ASP A 258 -20.85 9.39 -14.08
C ASP A 258 -20.39 8.17 -13.30
N LYS A 259 -19.15 8.15 -12.79
CA LYS A 259 -18.61 6.96 -12.10
C LYS A 259 -19.27 6.71 -10.74
N LEU A 260 -19.46 7.74 -9.94
CA LEU A 260 -20.08 7.57 -8.62
C LEU A 260 -21.58 7.25 -8.75
N PHE A 261 -22.22 7.76 -9.81
CA PHE A 261 -23.60 7.43 -10.15
C PHE A 261 -23.74 5.98 -10.60
N ASP A 262 -22.84 5.49 -11.45
CA ASP A 262 -22.78 4.08 -11.87
C ASP A 262 -22.55 3.16 -10.65
N GLU A 263 -21.65 3.53 -9.74
CA GLU A 263 -21.40 2.82 -8.48
C GLU A 263 -22.67 2.75 -7.61
N LEU A 264 -23.36 3.88 -7.42
CA LEU A 264 -24.61 3.95 -6.66
C LEU A 264 -25.69 3.08 -7.27
N ASN A 265 -25.87 3.15 -8.59
CA ASN A 265 -26.80 2.30 -9.32
C ASN A 265 -26.50 0.80 -9.15
N TRP A 266 -25.22 0.43 -9.10
CA TRP A 266 -24.83 -0.95 -8.84
C TRP A 266 -25.31 -1.42 -7.47
N TYR A 267 -25.13 -0.63 -6.40
CA TYR A 267 -25.61 -0.98 -5.07
C TYR A 267 -27.14 -1.15 -5.03
N HIS A 268 -27.88 -0.27 -5.70
CA HIS A 268 -29.36 -0.34 -5.74
C HIS A 268 -29.89 -1.54 -6.52
N GLN A 269 -29.24 -1.90 -7.61
CA GLN A 269 -29.68 -3.01 -8.46
C GLN A 269 -29.22 -4.38 -7.97
N LEU A 270 -28.32 -4.42 -6.97
CA LEU A 270 -27.75 -5.66 -6.48
C LEU A 270 -28.84 -6.58 -5.92
N PRO A 271 -28.95 -7.85 -6.38
CA PRO A 271 -29.90 -8.82 -5.83
C PRO A 271 -29.74 -8.96 -4.31
N ALA A 272 -30.85 -9.15 -3.59
CA ALA A 272 -30.87 -9.23 -2.13
C ALA A 272 -29.89 -10.29 -1.56
N SER A 273 -29.70 -11.41 -2.27
CA SER A 273 -28.72 -12.44 -1.88
C SER A 273 -27.26 -11.98 -1.96
N LEU A 274 -26.96 -10.95 -2.72
CA LEU A 274 -25.60 -10.40 -2.91
C LEU A 274 -25.35 -9.15 -2.05
N GLN A 275 -26.39 -8.51 -1.52
CA GLN A 275 -26.24 -7.28 -0.71
C GLN A 275 -25.37 -7.48 0.52
N VAL A 276 -25.28 -8.70 1.05
CA VAL A 276 -24.38 -9.03 2.16
C VAL A 276 -22.91 -8.85 1.83
N LEU A 277 -22.53 -8.82 0.56
CA LEU A 277 -21.14 -8.66 0.12
C LEU A 277 -20.70 -7.19 0.06
N ALA A 278 -21.64 -6.26 0.03
CA ALA A 278 -21.39 -4.83 -0.20
C ALA A 278 -21.79 -3.98 1.03
N PRO A 279 -21.22 -2.80 1.22
CA PRO A 279 -21.68 -1.88 2.26
C PRO A 279 -23.09 -1.38 1.95
N ARG A 280 -23.89 -1.19 3.01
CA ARG A 280 -25.22 -0.58 2.88
C ARG A 280 -25.08 0.91 2.61
N ILE A 281 -25.85 1.42 1.67
CA ILE A 281 -26.04 2.84 1.45
C ILE A 281 -27.02 3.37 2.53
N LEU A 282 -26.58 4.37 3.27
CA LEU A 282 -27.34 4.96 4.39
C LEU A 282 -27.99 6.28 4.00
N GLU A 283 -27.24 7.10 3.26
CA GLU A 283 -27.71 8.39 2.76
C GLU A 283 -27.17 8.58 1.34
N GLU A 284 -27.99 9.16 0.50
CA GLU A 284 -27.62 9.59 -0.84
C GLU A 284 -28.23 10.95 -1.14
N SER A 285 -27.56 11.75 -1.93
CA SER A 285 -28.13 12.99 -2.46
C SER A 285 -27.55 13.29 -3.82
N ASP A 286 -28.44 13.64 -4.74
CA ASP A 286 -28.09 14.35 -5.95
C ASP A 286 -28.22 15.85 -5.62
N THR A 287 -27.11 16.59 -5.69
CA THR A 287 -27.15 18.03 -5.44
C THR A 287 -27.65 18.73 -6.70
N GLU A 288 -28.33 19.88 -6.56
CA GLU A 288 -28.82 20.72 -7.68
C GLU A 288 -27.70 21.10 -8.68
N GLU A 289 -26.44 20.94 -8.28
CA GLU A 289 -25.24 21.15 -9.12
C GLU A 289 -24.76 19.87 -9.82
N GLY A 290 -25.51 18.76 -9.74
CA GLY A 290 -25.13 17.47 -10.34
C GLY A 290 -23.97 16.78 -9.62
N LYS A 291 -23.71 17.03 -8.34
CA LYS A 291 -22.70 16.35 -7.52
C LYS A 291 -23.35 15.21 -6.75
N VAL A 292 -22.87 14.00 -6.97
CA VAL A 292 -23.36 12.82 -6.23
C VAL A 292 -22.63 12.71 -4.90
N ARG A 293 -23.40 12.50 -3.83
CA ARG A 293 -22.94 12.23 -2.47
C ARG A 293 -23.50 10.89 -2.02
N ILE A 294 -22.64 10.01 -1.50
CA ILE A 294 -23.03 8.72 -0.95
C ILE A 294 -22.47 8.61 0.47
N VAL A 295 -23.30 8.25 1.44
CA VAL A 295 -22.88 7.82 2.78
C VAL A 295 -23.18 6.35 2.92
N GLN A 296 -22.14 5.57 3.20
CA GLN A 296 -22.24 4.11 3.33
C GLN A 296 -21.54 3.60 4.61
N GLU A 297 -21.79 2.34 4.96
CA GLU A 297 -21.08 1.68 6.05
C GLU A 297 -19.57 1.70 5.82
N TYR A 298 -18.81 1.96 6.88
CA TYR A 298 -17.35 1.88 6.88
C TYR A 298 -16.90 0.57 7.51
N TYR A 299 -16.11 -0.20 6.79
CA TYR A 299 -15.45 -1.39 7.27
C TYR A 299 -13.97 -1.11 7.52
N GLY A 300 -13.51 -1.32 8.76
CA GLY A 300 -12.10 -1.13 9.15
C GLY A 300 -11.16 -2.25 8.68
N TYR A 301 -11.64 -3.24 7.92
CA TYR A 301 -10.84 -4.35 7.42
C TYR A 301 -9.73 -3.87 6.47
N PRO A 302 -8.58 -4.55 6.43
CA PRO A 302 -7.60 -4.33 5.37
C PRO A 302 -8.16 -4.80 4.03
N ASN A 303 -7.69 -4.20 2.95
CA ASN A 303 -7.93 -4.78 1.63
C ASN A 303 -6.90 -5.88 1.33
N LEU A 304 -7.23 -6.76 0.40
CA LEU A 304 -6.35 -7.88 0.05
C LEU A 304 -5.03 -7.43 -0.59
N ALA A 305 -4.97 -6.28 -1.26
CA ALA A 305 -3.74 -5.75 -1.82
C ALA A 305 -2.72 -5.41 -0.71
N GLU A 306 -3.19 -4.77 0.37
CA GLU A 306 -2.35 -4.51 1.55
C GLU A 306 -1.81 -5.79 2.18
N LEU A 307 -2.67 -6.79 2.33
CA LEU A 307 -2.28 -8.09 2.88
C LEU A 307 -1.31 -8.85 1.96
N PHE A 308 -1.53 -8.78 0.65
CA PHE A 308 -0.74 -9.48 -0.35
C PHE A 308 0.68 -8.92 -0.50
N VAL A 309 0.79 -7.60 -0.53
CA VAL A 309 2.08 -6.93 -0.70
C VAL A 309 2.85 -6.86 0.61
N PHE A 310 2.19 -6.56 1.75
CA PHE A 310 2.85 -6.22 3.01
C PHE A 310 2.52 -7.15 4.18
N GLY A 311 1.39 -7.87 4.13
CA GLY A 311 0.84 -8.56 5.29
C GLY A 311 1.55 -9.87 5.67
N ASP A 312 2.24 -10.51 4.73
CA ASP A 312 2.96 -11.79 4.93
C ASP A 312 2.13 -12.87 5.66
N LEU A 313 0.93 -13.10 5.17
CA LEU A 313 0.08 -14.16 5.65
C LEU A 313 0.61 -15.53 5.20
N ASP A 314 0.38 -16.54 6.03
CA ASP A 314 0.71 -17.92 5.71
C ASP A 314 -0.04 -18.43 4.47
N GLU A 315 0.55 -19.36 3.75
CA GLU A 315 0.01 -19.90 2.50
C GLU A 315 -1.38 -20.55 2.70
N GLU A 316 -1.62 -21.21 3.84
CA GLU A 316 -2.93 -21.79 4.19
C GLU A 316 -4.03 -20.72 4.33
N ILE A 317 -3.70 -19.56 4.89
CA ILE A 317 -4.62 -18.42 4.99
C ILE A 317 -4.97 -17.92 3.58
N TRP A 318 -3.98 -17.86 2.68
CA TRP A 318 -4.20 -17.48 1.29
C TRP A 318 -5.06 -18.49 0.53
N HIS A 319 -4.87 -19.80 0.71
CA HIS A 319 -5.73 -20.81 0.11
C HIS A 319 -7.18 -20.66 0.58
N THR A 320 -7.39 -20.49 1.89
CA THR A 320 -8.71 -20.22 2.45
C THR A 320 -9.34 -18.93 1.88
N THR A 321 -8.53 -17.88 1.74
CA THR A 321 -8.94 -16.61 1.16
C THR A 321 -9.38 -16.80 -0.30
N LEU A 322 -8.57 -17.47 -1.12
CA LEU A 322 -8.90 -17.72 -2.53
C LEU A 322 -10.20 -18.53 -2.68
N HIS A 323 -10.40 -19.57 -1.85
CA HIS A 323 -11.66 -20.30 -1.84
C HIS A 323 -12.86 -19.39 -1.50
N ALA A 324 -12.69 -18.43 -0.58
CA ALA A 324 -13.73 -17.44 -0.28
C ALA A 324 -14.02 -16.53 -1.49
N LEU A 325 -12.98 -16.11 -2.22
CA LEU A 325 -13.13 -15.28 -3.42
C LEU A 325 -13.83 -16.04 -4.56
N PHE A 326 -13.49 -17.32 -4.78
CA PHE A 326 -14.21 -18.14 -5.76
C PHE A 326 -15.68 -18.36 -5.37
N ARG A 327 -16.01 -18.53 -4.08
CA ARG A 327 -17.41 -18.58 -3.63
C ARG A 327 -18.15 -17.28 -3.94
N VAL A 328 -17.53 -16.12 -3.75
CA VAL A 328 -18.11 -14.83 -4.13
C VAL A 328 -18.30 -14.74 -5.64
N ALA A 329 -17.31 -15.16 -6.43
CA ALA A 329 -17.43 -15.23 -7.90
C ALA A 329 -18.56 -16.16 -8.35
N ASP A 330 -18.78 -17.29 -7.66
CA ASP A 330 -19.92 -18.18 -7.89
C ASP A 330 -21.26 -17.51 -7.57
N MET A 331 -21.36 -16.75 -6.48
CA MET A 331 -22.57 -16.01 -6.14
C MET A 331 -22.90 -14.98 -7.22
N PHE A 332 -21.90 -14.24 -7.74
CA PHE A 332 -22.08 -13.33 -8.87
C PHE A 332 -22.49 -14.08 -10.13
N ARG A 333 -21.79 -15.16 -10.49
CA ARG A 333 -22.07 -15.99 -11.67
C ARG A 333 -23.46 -16.62 -11.63
N ALA A 334 -23.97 -16.96 -10.45
CA ALA A 334 -25.31 -17.54 -10.28
C ALA A 334 -26.42 -16.51 -10.56
N ALA A 335 -26.19 -15.23 -10.32
CA ALA A 335 -27.12 -14.15 -10.61
C ALA A 335 -27.06 -13.75 -12.10
N LYS A 336 -27.66 -14.56 -12.96
CA LYS A 336 -27.64 -14.39 -14.42
C LYS A 336 -28.34 -13.11 -14.88
N GLY A 337 -27.83 -12.52 -15.97
CA GLY A 337 -28.40 -11.35 -16.61
C GLY A 337 -27.92 -11.19 -18.06
N PRO A 338 -28.42 -10.18 -18.77
CA PRO A 338 -28.09 -9.99 -20.17
C PRO A 338 -26.67 -9.46 -20.34
N VAL A 339 -25.97 -9.92 -21.37
CA VAL A 339 -24.76 -9.30 -21.92
C VAL A 339 -24.82 -9.36 -23.44
N ALA A 340 -24.76 -8.23 -24.11
CA ALA A 340 -24.73 -8.19 -25.57
C ALA A 340 -23.30 -8.34 -26.10
N ALA A 341 -23.15 -8.99 -27.25
CA ALA A 341 -21.83 -9.17 -27.89
C ALA A 341 -21.12 -7.83 -28.14
N GLU A 342 -21.87 -6.80 -28.54
CA GLU A 342 -21.37 -5.43 -28.73
C GLU A 342 -20.77 -4.81 -27.45
N HIS A 343 -21.32 -5.11 -26.28
CA HIS A 343 -20.77 -4.62 -25.01
C HIS A 343 -19.44 -5.29 -24.67
N VAL A 344 -19.29 -6.56 -25.03
CA VAL A 344 -18.02 -7.31 -24.88
C VAL A 344 -16.95 -6.73 -25.81
N VAL A 345 -17.31 -6.47 -27.07
CA VAL A 345 -16.43 -5.85 -28.07
C VAL A 345 -16.01 -4.44 -27.59
N ALA A 346 -16.97 -3.63 -27.17
CA ALA A 346 -16.69 -2.29 -26.65
C ALA A 346 -15.77 -2.33 -25.44
N MET A 347 -15.97 -3.29 -24.50
CA MET A 347 -15.19 -3.37 -23.27
C MET A 347 -13.77 -3.89 -23.46
N TYR A 348 -13.57 -4.89 -24.32
CA TYR A 348 -12.26 -5.50 -24.54
C TYR A 348 -11.50 -4.87 -25.71
N GLY A 349 -12.21 -4.51 -26.79
CA GLY A 349 -11.63 -3.96 -28.02
C GLY A 349 -11.62 -2.45 -28.06
N ASP A 350 -12.78 -1.83 -28.27
CA ASP A 350 -12.86 -0.38 -28.56
C ASP A 350 -12.19 0.46 -27.48
N LYS A 351 -12.44 0.13 -26.22
CA LYS A 351 -11.81 0.78 -25.06
C LYS A 351 -10.28 0.61 -25.07
N THR A 352 -9.76 -0.56 -25.46
CA THR A 352 -8.31 -0.80 -25.51
C THR A 352 -7.68 0.03 -26.59
N TRP A 353 -8.26 0.04 -27.79
CA TRP A 353 -7.75 0.83 -28.92
C TRP A 353 -7.83 2.34 -28.64
N GLN A 354 -8.95 2.83 -28.13
CA GLN A 354 -9.12 4.23 -27.76
C GLN A 354 -8.05 4.69 -26.75
N ARG A 355 -7.71 3.84 -25.79
CA ARG A 355 -6.70 4.15 -24.76
C ARG A 355 -5.28 4.13 -25.32
N LEU A 356 -4.98 3.23 -26.24
CA LEU A 356 -3.71 3.24 -26.98
C LEU A 356 -3.59 4.48 -27.86
N ASP A 357 -4.69 4.90 -28.49
CA ASP A 357 -4.72 6.15 -29.28
C ASP A 357 -4.48 7.39 -28.41
N THR A 358 -4.94 7.38 -27.17
CA THR A 358 -4.61 8.43 -26.19
C THR A 358 -3.11 8.46 -25.89
N LEU A 359 -2.47 7.31 -25.73
CA LEU A 359 -1.01 7.23 -25.49
C LEU A 359 -0.21 7.72 -26.69
N ARG A 360 -0.67 7.47 -27.92
CA ARG A 360 -0.01 7.93 -29.16
C ARG A 360 0.12 9.45 -29.29
N GLN A 361 -0.59 10.22 -28.47
CA GLN A 361 -0.44 11.68 -28.42
C GLN A 361 0.90 12.12 -27.82
N ASN A 362 1.61 11.22 -27.15
CA ASN A 362 2.96 11.43 -26.66
C ASN A 362 3.96 10.77 -27.62
N ASP A 363 4.99 11.52 -28.03
CA ASP A 363 5.97 11.08 -29.04
C ASP A 363 6.73 9.80 -28.67
N ASP A 364 7.07 9.61 -27.40
CA ASP A 364 7.80 8.42 -26.94
C ASP A 364 6.89 7.18 -26.95
N TRP A 365 5.63 7.35 -26.59
CA TRP A 365 4.62 6.29 -26.70
C TRP A 365 4.29 5.98 -28.16
N ALA A 366 4.18 6.98 -29.04
CA ALA A 366 3.96 6.77 -30.46
C ALA A 366 5.07 5.88 -31.06
N LYS A 367 6.34 6.21 -30.80
CA LYS A 367 7.50 5.42 -31.26
C LYS A 367 7.48 3.99 -30.71
N LEU A 368 7.12 3.80 -29.43
CA LEU A 368 7.03 2.48 -28.81
C LEU A 368 5.92 1.63 -29.45
N LEU A 369 4.75 2.22 -29.68
CA LEU A 369 3.58 1.55 -30.24
C LEU A 369 3.72 1.23 -31.72
N GLU A 370 4.62 1.90 -32.44
CA GLU A 370 4.95 1.65 -33.85
C GLU A 370 5.94 0.50 -34.05
N GLN A 371 6.64 0.04 -32.99
CA GLN A 371 7.55 -1.11 -33.12
C GLN A 371 6.76 -2.39 -33.42
N ASP A 372 7.23 -3.23 -34.32
CA ASP A 372 6.62 -4.52 -34.63
C ASP A 372 6.79 -5.55 -33.51
N ALA A 373 7.93 -5.47 -32.83
CA ALA A 373 8.27 -6.36 -31.72
C ALA A 373 9.10 -5.62 -30.65
N LEU A 374 9.04 -6.11 -29.42
CA LEU A 374 9.81 -5.63 -28.29
C LEU A 374 10.66 -6.76 -27.72
N THR A 375 11.88 -6.44 -27.31
CA THR A 375 12.72 -7.35 -26.52
C THR A 375 12.49 -7.03 -25.03
N ILE A 376 11.94 -7.99 -24.31
CA ILE A 376 11.61 -7.86 -22.87
C ILE A 376 12.35 -8.95 -22.11
N ASN A 377 13.25 -8.56 -21.18
CA ASN A 377 14.08 -9.48 -20.41
C ASN A 377 14.80 -10.50 -21.31
N GLY A 378 15.33 -10.04 -22.46
CA GLY A 378 16.05 -10.86 -23.42
C GLY A 378 15.20 -11.74 -24.36
N ALA A 379 13.88 -11.78 -24.20
CA ALA A 379 12.96 -12.49 -25.09
C ALA A 379 12.22 -11.52 -26.02
N VAL A 380 11.98 -11.97 -27.27
CA VAL A 380 11.29 -11.16 -28.29
C VAL A 380 9.81 -11.46 -28.30
N TYR A 381 8.99 -10.40 -28.20
CA TYR A 381 7.53 -10.46 -28.20
C TYR A 381 6.98 -9.58 -29.32
N LYS A 382 5.98 -10.05 -30.07
CA LYS A 382 5.23 -9.20 -31.00
C LYS A 382 4.52 -8.09 -30.25
N ASN A 383 4.60 -6.86 -30.76
CA ASN A 383 3.93 -5.74 -30.14
C ASN A 383 2.41 -5.78 -30.39
N VAL A 384 1.64 -5.03 -29.60
CA VAL A 384 0.17 -5.00 -29.66
C VAL A 384 -0.34 -4.64 -31.06
N SER A 385 0.30 -3.68 -31.73
CA SER A 385 -0.06 -3.27 -33.08
C SER A 385 0.06 -4.42 -34.12
N SER A 386 1.11 -5.24 -33.97
CA SER A 386 1.36 -6.40 -34.86
C SER A 386 0.44 -7.59 -34.56
N LEU A 387 -0.16 -7.64 -33.36
CA LEU A 387 -1.11 -8.69 -32.96
C LEU A 387 -2.57 -8.26 -33.09
N ARG A 388 -2.83 -7.07 -33.65
CA ARG A 388 -4.18 -6.54 -33.75
C ARG A 388 -5.19 -7.48 -34.40
N PRO A 389 -4.91 -8.14 -35.55
CA PRO A 389 -5.86 -9.07 -36.16
C PRO A 389 -6.21 -10.25 -35.25
N GLU A 390 -5.22 -10.85 -34.58
CA GLU A 390 -5.39 -11.98 -33.66
C GLU A 390 -6.16 -11.55 -32.42
N ILE A 391 -5.92 -10.34 -31.90
CA ILE A 391 -6.64 -9.77 -30.78
C ILE A 391 -8.11 -9.56 -31.13
N GLU A 392 -8.40 -8.93 -32.28
CA GLU A 392 -9.76 -8.67 -32.73
C GLU A 392 -10.54 -9.98 -32.97
N GLU A 393 -9.91 -10.98 -33.59
CA GLU A 393 -10.52 -12.31 -33.77
C GLU A 393 -10.87 -12.94 -32.43
N GLN A 394 -9.95 -12.86 -31.45
CA GLN A 394 -10.20 -13.45 -30.14
C GLN A 394 -11.28 -12.71 -29.36
N ILE A 395 -11.36 -11.38 -29.46
CA ILE A 395 -12.45 -10.59 -28.88
C ILE A 395 -13.80 -10.99 -29.46
N GLN A 396 -13.90 -11.22 -30.77
CA GLN A 396 -15.14 -11.70 -31.41
C GLN A 396 -15.56 -13.09 -30.89
N ARG A 397 -14.60 -13.98 -30.64
CA ARG A 397 -14.87 -15.29 -30.03
C ARG A 397 -15.39 -15.16 -28.60
N LEU A 398 -14.76 -14.27 -27.79
CA LEU A 398 -15.22 -13.98 -26.44
C LEU A 398 -16.64 -13.41 -26.44
N ALA A 399 -16.95 -12.52 -27.38
CA ALA A 399 -18.26 -11.91 -27.53
C ALA A 399 -19.35 -12.94 -27.91
N ALA A 400 -19.03 -13.86 -28.82
CA ALA A 400 -19.95 -14.92 -29.26
C ALA A 400 -20.30 -15.92 -28.14
N ASN A 401 -19.39 -16.12 -27.17
CA ASN A 401 -19.55 -17.10 -26.08
C ASN A 401 -19.78 -16.44 -24.72
N ALA A 402 -20.06 -15.13 -24.65
CA ALA A 402 -20.22 -14.40 -23.41
C ALA A 402 -21.43 -14.91 -22.59
N GLN A 403 -21.19 -15.07 -21.30
CA GLN A 403 -22.23 -15.44 -20.34
C GLN A 403 -22.45 -14.30 -19.35
N GLY A 404 -23.61 -13.64 -19.46
CA GLY A 404 -23.96 -12.51 -18.62
C GLY A 404 -24.32 -12.92 -17.19
N ALA A 405 -23.74 -12.23 -16.24
CA ALA A 405 -24.04 -12.37 -14.83
C ALA A 405 -23.82 -11.03 -14.11
N VAL A 406 -24.19 -10.95 -12.84
CA VAL A 406 -23.78 -9.81 -12.02
C VAL A 406 -22.25 -9.73 -12.01
N LEU A 407 -21.75 -8.52 -12.19
CA LEU A 407 -20.33 -8.22 -12.28
C LEU A 407 -19.98 -7.13 -11.26
N HIS A 408 -18.89 -7.31 -10.54
CA HIS A 408 -18.29 -6.21 -9.77
C HIS A 408 -17.64 -5.17 -10.71
N GLY A 409 -17.01 -5.67 -11.77
CA GLY A 409 -16.36 -4.86 -12.81
C GLY A 409 -14.99 -4.29 -12.42
N ASP A 410 -14.62 -4.43 -11.15
CA ASP A 410 -13.28 -4.11 -10.65
C ASP A 410 -12.90 -5.02 -9.46
N TYR A 411 -13.11 -6.33 -9.63
CA TYR A 411 -12.92 -7.37 -8.61
C TYR A 411 -11.43 -7.69 -8.43
N CYS A 412 -10.65 -6.68 -8.05
CA CYS A 412 -9.21 -6.78 -7.76
C CYS A 412 -8.96 -6.63 -6.25
N PHE A 413 -7.78 -6.99 -5.80
CA PHE A 413 -7.43 -7.05 -4.39
C PHE A 413 -7.60 -5.73 -3.63
N SER A 414 -7.38 -4.59 -4.28
CA SER A 414 -7.57 -3.27 -3.65
C SER A 414 -9.03 -2.97 -3.29
N ASN A 415 -9.99 -3.60 -3.97
CA ASN A 415 -11.43 -3.40 -3.80
C ASN A 415 -12.11 -4.53 -3.01
N ILE A 416 -11.32 -5.44 -2.44
CA ILE A 416 -11.80 -6.56 -1.63
C ILE A 416 -11.28 -6.38 -0.22
N LEU A 417 -12.17 -6.06 0.71
CA LEU A 417 -11.88 -6.01 2.14
C LEU A 417 -12.03 -7.41 2.74
N TYR A 418 -11.08 -7.80 3.58
CA TYR A 418 -11.07 -9.13 4.16
C TYR A 418 -10.78 -9.11 5.65
N ASP A 419 -11.72 -9.65 6.44
CA ASP A 419 -11.49 -9.97 7.84
C ASP A 419 -10.88 -11.37 7.93
N VAL A 420 -9.59 -11.43 8.19
CA VAL A 420 -8.83 -12.70 8.29
C VAL A 420 -9.35 -13.57 9.43
N THR A 421 -9.78 -12.97 10.53
CA THR A 421 -10.25 -13.69 11.73
C THR A 421 -11.60 -14.37 11.50
N SER A 422 -12.55 -13.61 10.94
CA SER A 422 -13.93 -14.09 10.71
C SER A 422 -14.13 -14.65 9.30
N GLN A 423 -13.12 -14.58 8.42
CA GLN A 423 -13.17 -14.96 7.01
C GLN A 423 -14.29 -14.25 6.22
N ILE A 424 -14.56 -12.99 6.57
CA ILE A 424 -15.61 -12.19 5.95
C ILE A 424 -15.02 -11.40 4.79
N VAL A 425 -15.62 -11.59 3.59
CA VAL A 425 -15.33 -10.79 2.39
C VAL A 425 -16.35 -9.66 2.28
N ARG A 426 -15.86 -8.45 1.96
CA ARG A 426 -16.67 -7.31 1.53
C ARG A 426 -16.07 -6.73 0.26
N VAL A 427 -16.92 -6.37 -0.70
CA VAL A 427 -16.48 -5.71 -1.95
C VAL A 427 -16.91 -4.25 -1.94
N ILE A 428 -16.03 -3.38 -2.41
CA ILE A 428 -16.22 -1.93 -2.45
C ILE A 428 -15.84 -1.40 -3.83
N ASP A 429 -16.28 -0.20 -4.16
CA ASP A 429 -15.93 0.49 -5.41
C ASP A 429 -16.27 -0.31 -6.69
N PRO A 430 -17.51 -0.86 -6.80
CA PRO A 430 -17.92 -1.55 -8.01
C PRO A 430 -17.95 -0.58 -9.19
N ARG A 431 -17.72 -1.12 -10.39
CA ARG A 431 -17.66 -0.30 -11.58
C ARG A 431 -19.01 0.25 -12.04
N GLY A 432 -20.09 -0.53 -11.85
CA GLY A 432 -21.45 -0.17 -12.28
C GLY A 432 -21.65 -0.07 -13.80
N SER A 433 -20.69 -0.60 -14.61
CA SER A 433 -20.81 -0.59 -16.07
C SER A 433 -19.95 -1.65 -16.74
N PHE A 434 -20.45 -2.21 -17.85
CA PHE A 434 -19.70 -3.11 -18.74
C PHE A 434 -20.08 -2.83 -20.20
N GLY A 435 -19.39 -1.88 -20.84
CA GLY A 435 -19.77 -1.33 -22.13
C GLY A 435 -20.97 -0.37 -22.07
N VAL A 436 -21.90 -0.63 -21.15
CA VAL A 436 -23.05 0.22 -20.81
C VAL A 436 -23.22 0.27 -19.28
N PRO A 437 -23.89 1.28 -18.73
CA PRO A 437 -24.26 1.32 -17.31
C PRO A 437 -25.13 0.11 -16.91
N GLY A 438 -24.88 -0.45 -15.72
CA GLY A 438 -25.63 -1.57 -15.18
C GLY A 438 -24.76 -2.55 -14.40
N ILE A 439 -25.39 -3.59 -13.85
CA ILE A 439 -24.73 -4.57 -12.99
C ILE A 439 -24.28 -5.84 -13.72
N TYR A 440 -24.70 -6.02 -14.97
CA TYR A 440 -24.46 -7.25 -15.72
C TYR A 440 -23.31 -7.08 -16.72
N GLY A 441 -22.52 -8.13 -16.87
CA GLY A 441 -21.44 -8.20 -17.86
C GLY A 441 -20.88 -9.61 -17.99
N ASP A 442 -19.78 -9.74 -18.68
CA ASP A 442 -19.09 -11.01 -18.87
C ASP A 442 -18.35 -11.42 -17.59
N HIS A 443 -18.78 -12.49 -16.93
CA HIS A 443 -18.23 -12.96 -15.66
C HIS A 443 -16.73 -13.27 -15.68
N ARG A 444 -16.15 -13.54 -16.87
CA ARG A 444 -14.70 -13.75 -17.05
C ARG A 444 -13.87 -12.52 -16.69
N TYR A 445 -14.47 -11.34 -16.80
CA TYR A 445 -13.80 -10.08 -16.51
C TYR A 445 -13.36 -9.98 -15.03
N ASP A 446 -14.21 -10.37 -14.09
CA ASP A 446 -13.90 -10.35 -12.66
C ASP A 446 -12.82 -11.39 -12.29
N LEU A 447 -12.84 -12.57 -12.92
CA LEU A 447 -11.79 -13.58 -12.76
C LEU A 447 -10.44 -13.06 -13.29
N ALA A 448 -10.45 -12.36 -14.43
CA ALA A 448 -9.25 -11.73 -14.98
C ALA A 448 -8.72 -10.59 -14.08
N LYS A 449 -9.62 -9.86 -13.41
CA LYS A 449 -9.25 -8.84 -12.42
C LYS A 449 -8.61 -9.44 -11.16
N LEU A 450 -9.08 -10.59 -10.69
CA LEU A 450 -8.39 -11.32 -9.62
C LEU A 450 -7.00 -11.78 -10.07
N ARG A 451 -6.91 -12.38 -11.27
CA ARG A 451 -5.62 -12.83 -11.81
C ARG A 451 -4.63 -11.68 -11.99
N HIS A 452 -5.10 -10.54 -12.42
CA HIS A 452 -4.33 -9.30 -12.56
C HIS A 452 -3.67 -8.86 -11.24
N SER A 453 -4.35 -9.02 -10.09
CA SER A 453 -3.74 -8.79 -8.77
C SER A 453 -2.73 -9.89 -8.41
N ILE A 454 -3.10 -11.17 -8.58
CA ILE A 454 -2.34 -12.31 -8.06
C ILE A 454 -1.15 -12.65 -8.97
N CYS A 455 -1.42 -13.07 -10.21
CA CYS A 455 -0.41 -13.50 -11.18
C CYS A 455 0.26 -12.31 -11.86
N GLY A 456 -0.52 -11.29 -12.18
CA GLY A 456 -0.04 -10.05 -12.79
C GLY A 456 0.74 -9.15 -11.85
N LYS A 457 0.68 -9.40 -10.53
CA LYS A 457 1.41 -8.62 -9.52
C LYS A 457 1.13 -7.11 -9.60
N TYR A 458 -0.09 -6.75 -10.00
CA TYR A 458 -0.49 -5.36 -10.18
C TYR A 458 -0.27 -4.52 -8.92
N ASP A 459 -0.62 -5.09 -7.76
CA ASP A 459 -0.53 -4.37 -6.48
C ASP A 459 0.92 -4.09 -6.07
N PHE A 460 1.88 -4.94 -6.47
CA PHE A 460 3.32 -4.66 -6.33
C PHE A 460 3.78 -3.51 -7.22
N LEU A 461 3.26 -3.40 -8.45
CA LEU A 461 3.53 -2.26 -9.33
C LEU A 461 2.99 -0.95 -8.74
N ILE A 462 1.77 -0.99 -8.18
CA ILE A 462 1.18 0.17 -7.50
C ILE A 462 1.99 0.60 -6.29
N ALA A 463 2.56 -0.36 -5.56
CA ALA A 463 3.42 -0.11 -4.41
C ALA A 463 4.83 0.42 -4.80
N GLY A 464 5.16 0.50 -6.09
CA GLY A 464 6.48 0.93 -6.55
C GLY A 464 7.57 -0.13 -6.42
N LEU A 465 7.19 -1.40 -6.21
CA LEU A 465 8.11 -2.53 -6.02
C LEU A 465 8.53 -3.12 -7.37
N PHE A 466 9.16 -2.33 -8.20
CA PHE A 466 9.69 -2.74 -9.49
C PHE A 466 10.90 -1.90 -9.90
N VAL A 467 11.62 -2.38 -10.91
CA VAL A 467 12.67 -1.63 -11.58
C VAL A 467 12.51 -1.79 -13.09
N LEU A 468 12.79 -0.74 -13.83
CA LEU A 468 12.81 -0.70 -15.30
C LEU A 468 14.20 -0.26 -15.77
N ALA A 469 14.76 -0.97 -16.73
CA ALA A 469 15.94 -0.58 -17.48
C ALA A 469 15.60 -0.48 -18.96
N GLU A 470 15.71 0.71 -19.53
CA GLU A 470 15.53 0.97 -20.95
C GLU A 470 16.89 0.86 -21.63
N LYS A 471 17.09 -0.16 -22.49
CA LYS A 471 18.35 -0.40 -23.20
C LYS A 471 18.34 0.19 -24.63
N GLY A 472 17.17 0.60 -25.09
CA GLY A 472 16.96 1.18 -26.42
C GLY A 472 15.48 1.48 -26.64
N SER A 473 15.12 1.83 -27.88
CA SER A 473 13.73 2.17 -28.24
C SER A 473 12.76 0.98 -28.21
N SER A 474 13.29 -0.26 -28.25
CA SER A 474 12.50 -1.51 -28.31
C SER A 474 13.06 -2.60 -27.37
N GLU A 475 14.06 -2.30 -26.56
CA GLU A 475 14.67 -3.27 -25.64
C GLU A 475 14.59 -2.78 -24.19
N PHE A 476 13.98 -3.63 -23.34
CA PHE A 476 13.66 -3.32 -21.95
C PHE A 476 13.92 -4.52 -21.05
N ASP A 477 14.48 -4.25 -19.88
CA ASP A 477 14.45 -5.20 -18.78
C ASP A 477 13.61 -4.62 -17.65
N TYR A 478 12.77 -5.44 -17.05
CA TYR A 478 12.09 -5.07 -15.83
C TYR A 478 12.00 -6.25 -14.86
N THR A 479 11.95 -5.92 -13.58
CA THR A 479 11.71 -6.88 -12.49
C THR A 479 10.64 -6.32 -11.57
N ILE A 480 9.64 -7.14 -11.23
CA ILE A 480 8.67 -6.84 -10.17
C ILE A 480 9.13 -7.60 -8.93
N PHE A 481 9.41 -6.88 -7.86
CA PHE A 481 9.88 -7.45 -6.61
C PHE A 481 8.69 -8.02 -5.83
N SER A 482 8.52 -9.31 -5.91
CA SER A 482 7.51 -10.07 -5.18
C SER A 482 8.19 -11.16 -4.33
N ASN A 483 7.44 -11.84 -3.50
CA ASN A 483 7.94 -12.91 -2.64
C ASN A 483 7.57 -14.30 -3.19
N ASP A 484 8.24 -15.35 -2.68
CA ASP A 484 8.01 -16.73 -3.09
C ASP A 484 6.55 -17.18 -2.85
N THR A 485 5.90 -16.68 -1.80
CA THR A 485 4.49 -16.96 -1.52
C THR A 485 3.59 -16.46 -2.66
N SER A 486 3.86 -15.26 -3.21
CA SER A 486 3.08 -14.72 -4.32
C SER A 486 3.23 -15.54 -5.61
N GLU A 487 4.43 -16.10 -5.86
CA GLU A 487 4.67 -16.99 -7.02
C GLU A 487 3.89 -18.30 -6.88
N ARG A 488 3.98 -18.96 -5.71
CA ARG A 488 3.23 -20.21 -5.44
C ARG A 488 1.72 -19.97 -5.48
N LEU A 489 1.28 -18.85 -4.92
CA LEU A 489 -0.13 -18.48 -4.94
C LEU A 489 -0.66 -18.26 -6.35
N GLY A 490 0.14 -17.68 -7.24
CA GLY A 490 -0.21 -17.53 -8.65
C GLY A 490 -0.43 -18.86 -9.36
N GLN A 491 0.46 -19.84 -9.10
CA GLN A 491 0.32 -21.20 -9.64
C GLN A 491 -0.93 -21.91 -9.08
N TYR A 492 -1.15 -21.79 -7.78
CA TYR A 492 -2.34 -22.35 -7.14
C TYR A 492 -3.64 -21.72 -7.68
N PHE A 493 -3.67 -20.40 -7.87
CA PHE A 493 -4.81 -19.70 -8.42
C PHE A 493 -5.15 -20.17 -9.85
N ASP A 494 -4.16 -20.37 -10.71
CA ASP A 494 -4.38 -20.90 -12.06
C ASP A 494 -4.96 -22.33 -12.03
N GLN A 495 -4.55 -23.17 -11.07
CA GLN A 495 -5.13 -24.50 -10.86
C GLN A 495 -6.59 -24.42 -10.40
N GLU A 496 -6.88 -23.54 -9.45
CA GLU A 496 -8.24 -23.29 -8.96
C GLU A 496 -9.15 -22.72 -10.06
N LEU A 497 -8.65 -21.83 -10.93
CA LEU A 497 -9.40 -21.35 -12.11
C LEU A 497 -9.85 -22.49 -13.03
N VAL A 498 -8.96 -23.44 -13.29
CA VAL A 498 -9.30 -24.64 -14.10
C VAL A 498 -10.32 -25.50 -13.38
N ALA A 499 -10.15 -25.73 -12.07
CA ALA A 499 -11.09 -26.49 -11.26
C ALA A 499 -12.48 -25.80 -11.16
N TYR A 500 -12.49 -24.47 -11.17
CA TYR A 500 -13.70 -23.64 -11.23
C TYR A 500 -14.45 -23.77 -12.59
N GLY A 501 -13.78 -24.33 -13.61
CA GLY A 501 -14.31 -24.49 -14.96
C GLY A 501 -14.11 -23.27 -15.86
N ALA A 502 -13.18 -22.37 -15.51
CA ALA A 502 -12.80 -21.26 -16.37
C ALA A 502 -11.80 -21.71 -17.44
N ASP A 503 -11.91 -21.15 -18.64
CA ASP A 503 -10.89 -21.30 -19.68
C ASP A 503 -9.69 -20.38 -19.34
N LEU A 504 -8.58 -20.99 -18.95
CA LEU A 504 -7.38 -20.28 -18.52
C LEU A 504 -6.82 -19.39 -19.64
N PHE A 505 -6.94 -19.82 -20.90
CA PHE A 505 -6.52 -18.99 -22.05
C PHE A 505 -7.35 -17.70 -22.10
N GLU A 506 -8.69 -17.79 -22.01
CA GLU A 506 -9.57 -16.62 -22.06
C GLU A 506 -9.28 -15.64 -20.92
N ILE A 507 -9.08 -16.16 -19.70
CA ILE A 507 -8.78 -15.33 -18.52
C ILE A 507 -7.43 -14.61 -18.68
N ARG A 508 -6.38 -15.30 -19.12
CA ARG A 508 -5.05 -14.72 -19.38
C ARG A 508 -5.09 -13.67 -20.49
N PHE A 509 -5.86 -13.93 -21.54
CA PHE A 509 -6.02 -12.98 -22.64
C PHE A 509 -6.72 -11.70 -22.17
N ILE A 510 -7.80 -11.81 -21.40
CA ILE A 510 -8.49 -10.64 -20.83
C ILE A 510 -7.57 -9.89 -19.87
N GLU A 511 -6.81 -10.58 -19.03
CA GLU A 511 -5.82 -9.96 -18.13
C GLU A 511 -4.77 -9.16 -18.91
N ALA A 512 -4.25 -9.69 -20.01
CA ALA A 512 -3.31 -8.98 -20.86
C ALA A 512 -3.91 -7.66 -21.41
N LEU A 513 -5.16 -7.70 -21.88
CA LEU A 513 -5.88 -6.50 -22.31
C LEU A 513 -6.12 -5.52 -21.16
N LEU A 514 -6.34 -5.99 -19.93
CA LEU A 514 -6.44 -5.14 -18.75
C LEU A 514 -5.15 -4.34 -18.54
N PHE A 515 -3.98 -5.01 -18.54
CA PHE A 515 -2.69 -4.34 -18.39
C PHE A 515 -2.47 -3.28 -19.47
N ILE A 516 -2.74 -3.61 -20.72
CA ILE A 516 -2.57 -2.69 -21.86
C ILE A 516 -3.52 -1.48 -21.72
N SER A 517 -4.80 -1.75 -21.46
CA SER A 517 -5.82 -0.70 -21.45
C SER A 517 -5.76 0.20 -20.19
N MET A 518 -5.07 -0.19 -19.13
CA MET A 518 -4.98 0.61 -17.89
C MET A 518 -3.83 1.63 -17.91
N VAL A 519 -2.89 1.51 -18.85
CA VAL A 519 -1.69 2.36 -18.92
C VAL A 519 -1.99 3.86 -18.80
N PRO A 520 -2.96 4.46 -19.52
CA PRO A 520 -3.23 5.90 -19.43
C PRO A 520 -3.71 6.37 -18.04
N TYR A 521 -4.24 5.48 -17.21
CA TYR A 521 -4.70 5.85 -15.85
C TYR A 521 -3.57 6.03 -14.84
N HIS A 522 -2.35 5.65 -15.22
CA HIS A 522 -1.16 5.82 -14.39
C HIS A 522 -0.32 7.02 -14.83
N ASP A 523 -0.97 8.04 -15.40
CA ASP A 523 -0.33 9.31 -15.72
C ASP A 523 0.35 9.91 -14.47
N GLY A 524 1.53 10.49 -14.64
CA GLY A 524 2.41 10.91 -13.54
C GLY A 524 3.39 9.84 -13.04
N HIS A 525 3.31 8.59 -13.53
CA HIS A 525 4.25 7.50 -13.20
C HIS A 525 4.78 6.81 -14.47
N PRO A 526 5.67 7.45 -15.26
CA PRO A 526 6.07 6.96 -16.59
C PRO A 526 6.67 5.55 -16.58
N GLU A 527 7.54 5.25 -15.62
CA GLU A 527 8.16 3.91 -15.51
C GLU A 527 7.10 2.83 -15.21
N ARG A 528 6.14 3.12 -14.34
CA ARG A 528 5.02 2.20 -14.05
C ARG A 528 4.18 1.95 -15.29
N GLN A 529 3.84 3.01 -16.03
CA GLN A 529 3.10 2.88 -17.30
C GLN A 529 3.83 1.95 -18.27
N LYS A 530 5.15 2.12 -18.42
CA LYS A 530 5.96 1.27 -19.30
C LYS A 530 5.97 -0.18 -18.83
N VAL A 531 6.24 -0.45 -17.55
CA VAL A 531 6.23 -1.82 -17.04
C VAL A 531 4.86 -2.48 -17.20
N MET A 532 3.77 -1.76 -16.97
CA MET A 532 2.41 -2.28 -17.20
C MET A 532 2.18 -2.64 -18.67
N TYR A 533 2.61 -1.78 -19.58
CA TYR A 533 2.50 -2.05 -21.01
C TYR A 533 3.32 -3.30 -21.41
N LEU A 534 4.59 -3.36 -21.01
CA LEU A 534 5.49 -4.49 -21.28
C LEU A 534 4.95 -5.81 -20.70
N GLN A 535 4.39 -5.77 -19.48
CA GLN A 535 3.73 -6.92 -18.85
C GLN A 535 2.52 -7.38 -19.69
N GLY A 536 1.70 -6.43 -20.14
CA GLY A 536 0.56 -6.69 -21.00
C GLY A 536 0.97 -7.33 -22.36
N VAL A 537 2.01 -6.79 -23.02
CA VAL A 537 2.58 -7.35 -24.25
C VAL A 537 3.07 -8.78 -24.04
N LYS A 538 3.82 -9.01 -22.95
CA LYS A 538 4.31 -10.36 -22.60
C LYS A 538 3.15 -11.34 -22.41
N PHE A 539 2.18 -11.00 -21.56
CA PHE A 539 1.02 -11.86 -21.28
C PHE A 539 0.17 -12.12 -22.51
N LEU A 540 0.02 -11.14 -23.40
CA LEU A 540 -0.71 -11.30 -24.64
C LEU A 540 -0.05 -12.35 -25.55
N ASN A 541 1.28 -12.27 -25.75
CA ASN A 541 2.01 -13.26 -26.52
C ASN A 541 1.96 -14.64 -25.88
N GLU A 542 2.18 -14.73 -24.56
CA GLU A 542 2.13 -16.01 -23.82
C GLU A 542 0.74 -16.66 -23.89
N SER A 543 -0.34 -15.88 -23.79
CA SER A 543 -1.70 -16.41 -23.93
C SER A 543 -1.97 -16.91 -25.34
N LEU A 544 -1.56 -16.18 -26.38
CA LEU A 544 -1.78 -16.60 -27.78
C LEU A 544 -0.98 -17.87 -28.14
N LEU A 545 0.18 -18.10 -27.50
CA LEU A 545 0.94 -19.36 -27.67
C LEU A 545 0.24 -20.59 -27.06
N LEU A 546 -0.56 -20.41 -26.01
CA LEU A 546 -1.34 -21.51 -25.39
C LEU A 546 -2.49 -22.01 -26.27
N LYS A 547 -2.83 -21.28 -27.34
CA LYS A 547 -3.88 -21.64 -28.28
C LYS A 547 -3.44 -22.67 -29.33
N GLY A 548 -2.15 -22.86 -29.51
CA GLY A 548 -1.54 -23.82 -30.47
C GLY A 548 -1.27 -25.15 -29.81
#